data_53f3955db2401f3430037d5829d5d557
#
_entry.id   53f3955db2401f3430037d5829d5d557
#
_cell.length_a   1.000
_cell.length_b   1.000
_cell.length_c   1.000
_cell.angle_alpha   90.00
_cell.angle_beta   90.00
_cell.angle_gamma   90.00
#
_symmetry.space_group_name_H-M   'P 1'
#
loop_
_entity.id
_entity.type
_entity.pdbx_description
1 polymer ?
#
loop_
_entity_poly.entity_id
_entity_poly.type
_entity_poly.pdbx_seq_one_letter_code
_entity_poly.pdbx_strand_id
1 'polypeptide(L)'
;MSDKILCDYCIKEITQNNYLAHVQKFHEENFLEIMKHIIQMNNDGYTTDEIAKKFNINESSVFKKLKDLSKNSNDIKEPLRISKWEPHDFKLEATTVWSFPDRGDWATHNGTYRGNWSPYIPRNIILRYSNEDDLVLDQFVGSGTTLVETKLLKRKGIGVDINPKAIEIAKNNVRFKKNNEYDPLIICGDARKLDFIDNNEVDLVCTHPPYANIIKYSDGIKGDLSLLDIDEFLEEIKNVAKEAIRVLKKGKYCVILIGDTRRHKHIIPLGFRVMDMFLEAGFVLKETIIKEQHNCKSTGFWYKRSIENNFLLIAHEYLFVFRKQ
;
A
#
# COMPACT_ATOMS: atom_id res chain seq x y z
N MET A 1 -7.62 -7.24 -28.64
CA MET A 1 -8.51 -6.36 -29.43
C MET A 1 -9.23 -5.51 -28.41
N SER A 2 -9.20 -4.17 -28.55
CA SER A 2 -9.91 -3.31 -27.58
C SER A 2 -11.41 -3.43 -27.83
N ASP A 3 -12.18 -3.84 -26.83
CA ASP A 3 -13.62 -4.00 -26.92
C ASP A 3 -14.26 -2.65 -27.28
N LYS A 4 -15.05 -2.64 -28.35
CA LYS A 4 -15.84 -1.48 -28.77
C LYS A 4 -17.16 -1.48 -28.02
N ILE A 5 -17.57 -0.32 -27.55
CA ILE A 5 -18.85 -0.07 -26.90
C ILE A 5 -19.59 1.07 -27.59
N LEU A 6 -20.90 1.11 -27.48
CA LEU A 6 -21.71 2.24 -27.95
C LEU A 6 -21.72 3.33 -26.86
N CYS A 7 -21.62 4.58 -27.28
CA CYS A 7 -21.81 5.70 -26.37
C CYS A 7 -23.30 5.81 -25.99
N ASP A 8 -23.59 5.85 -24.70
CA ASP A 8 -24.97 5.95 -24.18
C ASP A 8 -25.68 7.23 -24.60
N TYR A 9 -24.94 8.25 -25.04
CA TYR A 9 -25.46 9.59 -25.32
C TYR A 9 -25.53 9.96 -26.80
N CYS A 10 -24.81 9.23 -27.71
CA CYS A 10 -24.77 9.57 -29.13
C CYS A 10 -24.65 8.37 -30.08
N ILE A 11 -24.78 7.16 -29.61
CA ILE A 11 -24.79 5.91 -30.40
C ILE A 11 -23.49 5.68 -31.23
N LYS A 12 -22.43 6.41 -30.95
CA LYS A 12 -21.14 6.25 -31.63
C LYS A 12 -20.37 5.07 -31.05
N GLU A 13 -19.79 4.21 -31.92
CA GLU A 13 -18.89 3.16 -31.48
C GLU A 13 -17.56 3.76 -31.01
N ILE A 14 -17.14 3.40 -29.79
CA ILE A 14 -15.95 3.89 -29.14
C ILE A 14 -15.26 2.72 -28.44
N THR A 15 -13.93 2.74 -28.33
CA THR A 15 -13.24 1.77 -27.48
C THR A 15 -13.45 2.13 -26.02
N GLN A 16 -13.53 1.14 -25.12
CA GLN A 16 -13.67 1.36 -23.68
C GLN A 16 -12.62 2.35 -23.12
N ASN A 17 -11.37 2.28 -23.62
CA ASN A 17 -10.31 3.18 -23.23
C ASN A 17 -10.57 4.66 -23.55
N ASN A 18 -11.35 4.92 -24.59
CA ASN A 18 -11.64 6.27 -25.06
C ASN A 18 -13.01 6.80 -24.63
N TYR A 19 -13.82 5.98 -23.93
CA TYR A 19 -15.18 6.34 -23.58
C TYR A 19 -15.27 7.64 -22.76
N LEU A 20 -14.54 7.72 -21.63
CA LEU A 20 -14.56 8.92 -20.79
C LEU A 20 -14.02 10.16 -21.50
N ALA A 21 -13.00 10.01 -22.35
CA ALA A 21 -12.49 11.13 -23.15
C ALA A 21 -13.51 11.61 -24.19
N HIS A 22 -14.25 10.68 -24.80
CA HIS A 22 -15.34 11.01 -25.72
C HIS A 22 -16.48 11.73 -25.00
N VAL A 23 -16.96 11.20 -23.86
CA VAL A 23 -18.04 11.80 -23.08
C VAL A 23 -17.61 13.19 -22.58
N GLN A 24 -16.39 13.35 -22.09
CA GLN A 24 -15.84 14.66 -21.69
C GLN A 24 -15.86 15.68 -22.84
N LYS A 25 -15.53 15.25 -24.07
CA LYS A 25 -15.42 16.13 -25.23
C LYS A 25 -16.77 16.53 -25.85
N PHE A 26 -17.75 15.61 -25.83
CA PHE A 26 -18.98 15.76 -26.59
C PHE A 26 -20.25 15.79 -25.72
N HIS A 27 -20.15 15.44 -24.42
CA HIS A 27 -21.27 15.30 -23.49
C HIS A 27 -20.87 15.78 -22.09
N GLU A 28 -20.43 17.02 -21.97
CA GLU A 28 -19.78 17.57 -20.77
C GLU A 28 -20.65 17.46 -19.50
N GLU A 29 -21.96 17.72 -19.59
CA GLU A 29 -22.87 17.59 -18.45
C GLU A 29 -22.93 16.14 -17.93
N ASN A 30 -23.06 15.17 -18.86
CA ASN A 30 -23.09 13.76 -18.51
C ASN A 30 -21.72 13.29 -17.96
N PHE A 31 -20.63 13.82 -18.49
CA PHE A 31 -19.30 13.57 -17.96
C PHE A 31 -19.16 14.02 -16.50
N LEU A 32 -19.65 15.21 -16.17
CA LEU A 32 -19.61 15.70 -14.79
C LEU A 32 -20.42 14.82 -13.84
N GLU A 33 -21.58 14.31 -14.30
CA GLU A 33 -22.38 13.39 -13.51
C GLU A 33 -21.69 12.03 -13.29
N ILE A 34 -21.15 11.44 -14.35
CA ILE A 34 -20.34 10.21 -14.25
C ILE A 34 -19.17 10.41 -13.27
N MET A 35 -18.47 11.53 -13.36
CA MET A 35 -17.35 11.81 -12.48
C MET A 35 -17.75 11.95 -11.01
N LYS A 36 -18.89 12.59 -10.72
CA LYS A 36 -19.45 12.65 -9.36
C LYS A 36 -19.71 11.23 -8.81
N HIS A 37 -20.30 10.36 -9.60
CA HIS A 37 -20.57 8.98 -9.19
C HIS A 37 -19.27 8.16 -9.00
N ILE A 38 -18.29 8.31 -9.89
CA ILE A 38 -16.98 7.64 -9.75
C ILE A 38 -16.31 8.07 -8.45
N ILE A 39 -16.31 9.37 -8.14
CA ILE A 39 -15.74 9.92 -6.90
C ILE A 39 -16.49 9.36 -5.69
N GLN A 40 -17.82 9.39 -5.74
CA GLN A 40 -18.66 8.90 -4.64
C GLN A 40 -18.38 7.42 -4.38
N MET A 41 -18.39 6.56 -5.42
CA MET A 41 -18.11 5.14 -5.27
C MET A 41 -16.70 4.88 -4.72
N ASN A 42 -15.68 5.62 -5.18
CA ASN A 42 -14.33 5.50 -4.62
C ASN A 42 -14.26 5.96 -3.15
N ASN A 43 -15.08 6.94 -2.76
CA ASN A 43 -15.19 7.35 -1.36
C ASN A 43 -15.97 6.35 -0.51
N ASP A 44 -16.95 5.67 -1.10
CA ASP A 44 -17.74 4.59 -0.47
C ASP A 44 -16.98 3.25 -0.41
N GLY A 45 -15.73 3.21 -0.94
CA GLY A 45 -14.84 2.07 -0.85
C GLY A 45 -14.96 1.03 -1.96
N TYR A 46 -15.64 1.35 -3.07
CA TYR A 46 -15.64 0.48 -4.25
C TYR A 46 -14.26 0.44 -4.91
N THR A 47 -13.84 -0.73 -5.37
CA THR A 47 -12.59 -0.90 -6.11
C THR A 47 -12.66 -0.24 -7.48
N THR A 48 -11.50 0.10 -8.06
CA THR A 48 -11.44 0.64 -9.43
C THR A 48 -12.03 -0.31 -10.47
N ASP A 49 -11.90 -1.63 -10.26
CA ASP A 49 -12.52 -2.67 -11.10
C ASP A 49 -14.06 -2.67 -11.00
N GLU A 50 -14.63 -2.57 -9.79
CA GLU A 50 -16.07 -2.48 -9.60
C GLU A 50 -16.66 -1.21 -10.22
N ILE A 51 -15.98 -0.08 -10.06
CA ILE A 51 -16.35 1.19 -10.68
C ILE A 51 -16.29 1.06 -12.21
N ALA A 52 -15.21 0.50 -12.74
CA ALA A 52 -15.02 0.30 -14.17
C ALA A 52 -16.13 -0.58 -14.77
N LYS A 53 -16.49 -1.68 -14.12
CA LYS A 53 -17.58 -2.56 -14.52
C LYS A 53 -18.94 -1.86 -14.51
N LYS A 54 -19.22 -1.07 -13.48
CA LYS A 54 -20.50 -0.35 -13.37
C LYS A 54 -20.74 0.65 -14.51
N PHE A 55 -19.69 1.33 -14.94
CA PHE A 55 -19.76 2.32 -16.02
C PHE A 55 -19.36 1.76 -17.39
N ASN A 56 -19.09 0.44 -17.48
CA ASN A 56 -18.60 -0.23 -18.69
C ASN A 56 -17.41 0.47 -19.35
N ILE A 57 -16.45 0.89 -18.52
CA ILE A 57 -15.23 1.60 -18.92
C ILE A 57 -14.01 0.81 -18.51
N ASN A 58 -12.85 1.17 -19.04
CA ASN A 58 -11.58 0.55 -18.66
C ASN A 58 -11.14 1.03 -17.27
N GLU A 59 -10.62 0.12 -16.44
CA GLU A 59 -10.15 0.42 -15.09
C GLU A 59 -9.05 1.49 -15.06
N SER A 60 -8.12 1.45 -16.02
CA SER A 60 -7.06 2.46 -16.14
C SER A 60 -7.63 3.87 -16.42
N SER A 61 -8.77 3.96 -17.09
CA SER A 61 -9.47 5.23 -17.33
C SER A 61 -10.08 5.78 -16.03
N VAL A 62 -10.69 4.93 -15.19
CA VAL A 62 -11.18 5.31 -13.85
C VAL A 62 -10.03 5.86 -13.03
N PHE A 63 -8.94 5.12 -12.95
CA PHE A 63 -7.76 5.51 -12.20
C PHE A 63 -7.17 6.84 -12.68
N LYS A 64 -6.95 6.99 -13.97
CA LYS A 64 -6.39 8.21 -14.55
C LYS A 64 -7.22 9.44 -14.18
N LYS A 65 -8.55 9.30 -14.18
CA LYS A 65 -9.45 10.37 -13.75
C LYS A 65 -9.40 10.63 -12.25
N LEU A 66 -9.34 9.61 -11.41
CA LEU A 66 -9.14 9.77 -9.95
C LEU A 66 -7.78 10.43 -9.65
N LYS A 67 -6.71 10.06 -10.37
CA LYS A 67 -5.37 10.69 -10.27
C LYS A 67 -5.41 12.17 -10.67
N ASP A 68 -6.13 12.55 -11.73
CA ASP A 68 -6.28 13.93 -12.16
C ASP A 68 -7.10 14.76 -11.15
N LEU A 69 -8.11 14.15 -10.53
CA LEU A 69 -8.95 14.79 -9.51
C LEU A 69 -8.20 14.99 -8.18
N SER A 70 -7.33 14.06 -7.80
CA SER A 70 -6.52 14.21 -6.58
C SER A 70 -5.61 15.45 -6.61
N LYS A 71 -5.28 15.94 -7.81
CA LYS A 71 -4.56 17.20 -8.00
C LYS A 71 -5.43 18.43 -7.76
N ASN A 72 -6.76 18.30 -7.82
CA ASN A 72 -7.75 19.39 -7.79
C ASN A 72 -8.79 19.26 -6.67
N SER A 73 -8.71 18.22 -5.81
CA SER A 73 -9.74 17.99 -4.79
C SER A 73 -9.62 18.99 -3.64
N ASN A 74 -10.55 19.93 -3.62
CA ASN A 74 -10.97 20.61 -2.39
C ASN A 74 -11.88 19.66 -1.60
N ASP A 75 -11.31 18.68 -0.92
CA ASP A 75 -12.07 17.86 0.03
C ASP A 75 -12.51 18.78 1.19
N ILE A 76 -13.81 18.89 1.41
CA ILE A 76 -14.49 19.88 2.26
C ILE A 76 -14.17 19.72 3.76
N LYS A 77 -13.48 18.64 4.16
CA LYS A 77 -13.08 18.43 5.55
C LYS A 77 -11.83 19.25 5.88
N GLU A 78 -11.90 20.05 6.95
CA GLU A 78 -10.74 20.84 7.41
C GLU A 78 -9.50 19.95 7.64
N PRO A 79 -8.30 20.44 7.29
CA PRO A 79 -7.04 19.75 7.57
C PRO A 79 -6.87 19.48 9.07
N LEU A 80 -6.30 18.35 9.41
CA LEU A 80 -5.98 18.01 10.80
C LEU A 80 -4.87 18.95 11.30
N ARG A 81 -5.04 19.44 12.53
CA ARG A 81 -4.00 20.24 13.21
C ARG A 81 -2.92 19.31 13.73
N ILE A 82 -1.68 19.58 13.34
CA ILE A 82 -0.50 18.80 13.73
C ILE A 82 0.32 19.61 14.73
N SER A 83 0.56 19.05 15.91
CA SER A 83 1.38 19.65 16.96
C SER A 83 2.87 19.33 16.83
N LYS A 84 3.22 18.18 16.25
CA LYS A 84 4.58 17.66 16.11
C LYS A 84 4.76 17.13 14.69
N TRP A 85 5.62 17.76 13.90
CA TRP A 85 5.78 17.42 12.49
C TRP A 85 6.86 16.38 12.21
N GLU A 86 7.84 16.27 13.09
CA GLU A 86 9.04 15.44 12.89
C GLU A 86 9.31 14.61 14.16
N PRO A 87 9.93 13.43 14.05
CA PRO A 87 10.40 12.71 15.20
C PRO A 87 11.49 13.49 15.95
N HIS A 88 11.54 13.34 17.26
CA HIS A 88 12.62 13.87 18.06
C HIS A 88 13.88 13.01 17.84
N ASP A 89 15.04 13.64 17.66
CA ASP A 89 16.37 12.98 17.54
C ASP A 89 16.42 11.85 16.48
N PHE A 90 15.74 12.04 15.34
CA PHE A 90 15.80 11.05 14.26
C PHE A 90 17.21 10.90 13.71
N LYS A 91 17.67 9.65 13.63
CA LYS A 91 18.91 9.27 12.94
C LYS A 91 18.57 8.25 11.88
N LEU A 92 19.15 8.43 10.68
CA LEU A 92 19.02 7.48 9.59
C LEU A 92 19.81 6.21 9.95
N GLU A 93 19.13 5.07 9.92
CA GLU A 93 19.74 3.79 10.22
C GLU A 93 20.84 3.43 9.20
N ALA A 94 21.99 2.97 9.71
CA ALA A 94 23.17 2.66 8.90
C ALA A 94 23.56 1.17 8.93
N THR A 95 22.94 0.39 9.80
CA THR A 95 23.22 -1.04 10.00
C THR A 95 22.06 -1.92 9.55
N THR A 96 22.25 -3.23 9.55
CA THR A 96 21.22 -4.21 9.21
C THR A 96 20.41 -4.71 10.41
N VAL A 97 20.57 -4.11 11.59
CA VAL A 97 19.73 -4.38 12.77
C VAL A 97 19.07 -3.07 13.19
N TRP A 98 17.74 -3.03 13.10
CA TRP A 98 16.95 -1.85 13.42
C TRP A 98 16.12 -2.07 14.68
N SER A 99 16.13 -1.09 15.58
CA SER A 99 15.46 -1.15 16.87
C SER A 99 14.73 0.17 17.14
N PHE A 100 13.39 0.10 17.27
CA PHE A 100 12.54 1.24 17.54
C PHE A 100 11.65 0.92 18.75
N PRO A 101 12.17 1.00 19.99
CA PRO A 101 11.40 0.70 21.20
C PRO A 101 10.22 1.66 21.38
N ASP A 102 10.41 2.93 21.00
CA ASP A 102 9.34 3.91 20.90
C ASP A 102 8.78 3.90 19.47
N ARG A 103 7.46 3.71 19.38
CA ARG A 103 6.82 3.59 18.08
C ARG A 103 6.95 4.83 17.20
N GLY A 104 6.93 6.03 17.82
CA GLY A 104 6.79 7.32 17.14
C GLY A 104 5.34 7.81 17.08
N ASP A 105 5.16 9.12 17.28
CA ASP A 105 3.89 9.79 17.52
C ASP A 105 3.76 11.15 16.79
N TRP A 106 4.64 11.44 15.84
CA TRP A 106 4.56 12.70 15.08
C TRP A 106 3.49 12.63 13.98
N ALA A 107 3.12 13.78 13.46
CA ALA A 107 2.04 13.97 12.49
C ALA A 107 0.74 13.31 12.97
N THR A 108 0.20 12.39 12.20
CA THR A 108 -1.01 11.62 12.51
C THR A 108 -0.71 10.18 12.94
N HIS A 109 0.58 9.85 13.12
CA HIS A 109 0.96 8.48 13.49
C HIS A 109 0.42 8.08 14.85
N ASN A 110 -0.22 6.91 14.89
CA ASN A 110 -0.73 6.29 16.10
C ASN A 110 -0.68 4.76 16.01
N GLY A 111 -0.82 4.09 17.13
CA GLY A 111 -0.77 2.63 17.23
C GLY A 111 -2.14 1.93 17.22
N THR A 112 -3.22 2.60 16.87
CA THR A 112 -4.60 2.08 17.01
C THR A 112 -4.98 1.08 15.93
N TYR A 113 -4.42 1.22 14.71
CA TYR A 113 -4.65 0.26 13.64
C TYR A 113 -3.78 -0.97 13.86
N ARG A 114 -4.41 -2.14 14.01
CA ARG A 114 -3.72 -3.40 14.28
C ARG A 114 -2.82 -3.78 13.09
N GLY A 115 -1.57 -4.13 13.37
CA GLY A 115 -0.61 -4.59 12.35
C GLY A 115 0.09 -3.47 11.59
N ASN A 116 -0.18 -2.18 11.86
CA ASN A 116 0.62 -1.14 11.24
C ASN A 116 2.04 -1.09 11.83
N TRP A 117 3.00 -0.82 10.99
CA TRP A 117 4.41 -0.70 11.39
C TRP A 117 4.74 0.64 12.07
N SER A 118 5.91 0.71 12.73
CA SER A 118 6.43 1.96 13.27
C SER A 118 6.76 2.92 12.12
N PRO A 119 6.40 4.21 12.20
CA PRO A 119 6.69 5.20 11.17
C PRO A 119 8.19 5.45 10.95
N TYR A 120 9.04 5.09 11.90
CA TYR A 120 10.50 5.09 11.72
C TYR A 120 10.93 4.18 10.56
N ILE A 121 10.20 3.09 10.29
CA ILE A 121 10.54 2.12 9.23
C ILE A 121 10.36 2.76 7.85
N PRO A 122 9.14 3.16 7.41
CA PRO A 122 8.97 3.78 6.11
C PRO A 122 9.77 5.09 5.98
N ARG A 123 9.96 5.86 7.07
CA ARG A 123 10.81 7.05 7.04
C ARG A 123 12.26 6.73 6.65
N ASN A 124 12.87 5.73 7.27
CA ASN A 124 14.22 5.27 6.91
C ASN A 124 14.30 4.78 5.47
N ILE A 125 13.32 3.97 5.04
CA ILE A 125 13.25 3.41 3.68
C ILE A 125 13.15 4.53 2.65
N ILE A 126 12.21 5.46 2.83
CA ILE A 126 11.96 6.57 1.89
C ILE A 126 13.19 7.47 1.77
N LEU A 127 13.82 7.84 2.88
CA LEU A 127 15.02 8.68 2.89
C LEU A 127 16.23 8.00 2.23
N ARG A 128 16.36 6.68 2.34
CA ARG A 128 17.51 5.93 1.77
C ARG A 128 17.36 5.59 0.30
N TYR A 129 16.12 5.34 -0.16
CA TYR A 129 15.87 4.69 -1.45
C TYR A 129 15.03 5.54 -2.42
N SER A 130 14.73 6.79 -2.05
CA SER A 130 14.05 7.76 -2.91
C SER A 130 14.55 9.19 -2.71
N ASN A 131 14.28 10.06 -3.68
CA ASN A 131 14.53 11.49 -3.63
C ASN A 131 13.21 12.27 -3.46
N GLU A 132 13.29 13.58 -3.16
CA GLU A 132 12.11 14.46 -3.26
C GLU A 132 11.49 14.34 -4.66
N ASP A 133 10.18 14.47 -4.77
CA ASP A 133 9.37 14.33 -5.99
C ASP A 133 9.25 12.91 -6.57
N ASP A 134 10.01 11.93 -6.08
CA ASP A 134 9.88 10.52 -6.48
C ASP A 134 8.49 9.97 -6.10
N LEU A 135 8.01 9.00 -6.90
CA LEU A 135 6.75 8.30 -6.67
C LEU A 135 6.96 7.04 -5.83
N VAL A 136 6.33 7.01 -4.65
CA VAL A 136 6.38 5.88 -3.71
C VAL A 136 5.03 5.15 -3.72
N LEU A 137 5.07 3.83 -3.85
CA LEU A 137 3.90 2.94 -3.82
C LEU A 137 3.89 2.12 -2.53
N ASP A 138 2.73 2.11 -1.85
CA ASP A 138 2.40 1.11 -0.82
C ASP A 138 1.21 0.26 -1.29
N GLN A 139 1.46 -1.03 -1.54
CA GLN A 139 0.46 -1.98 -2.06
C GLN A 139 -0.50 -2.50 -0.98
N PHE A 140 -0.19 -2.27 0.30
CA PHE A 140 -0.99 -2.67 1.47
C PHE A 140 -1.03 -1.52 2.47
N VAL A 141 -1.66 -0.42 2.05
CA VAL A 141 -1.54 0.88 2.72
C VAL A 141 -2.08 0.90 4.15
N GLY A 142 -3.00 0.01 4.49
CA GLY A 142 -3.58 -0.08 5.83
C GLY A 142 -4.07 1.29 6.33
N SER A 143 -3.51 1.74 7.45
CA SER A 143 -3.83 3.06 8.03
C SER A 143 -3.08 4.24 7.38
N GLY A 144 -2.26 4.00 6.35
CA GLY A 144 -1.56 5.06 5.62
C GLY A 144 -0.22 5.52 6.23
N THR A 145 0.42 4.74 7.10
CA THR A 145 1.68 5.12 7.75
C THR A 145 2.75 5.51 6.73
N THR A 146 2.92 4.73 5.66
CA THR A 146 3.84 5.06 4.55
C THR A 146 3.48 6.38 3.88
N LEU A 147 2.20 6.60 3.61
CA LEU A 147 1.73 7.80 2.90
C LEU A 147 1.84 9.09 3.74
N VAL A 148 1.69 8.97 5.06
CA VAL A 148 2.00 10.09 5.96
C VAL A 148 3.47 10.50 5.80
N GLU A 149 4.38 9.52 5.76
CA GLU A 149 5.81 9.79 5.57
C GLU A 149 6.13 10.30 4.16
N THR A 150 5.51 9.78 3.10
CA THR A 150 5.71 10.32 1.74
C THR A 150 5.35 11.80 1.68
N LYS A 151 4.22 12.17 2.29
CA LYS A 151 3.75 13.54 2.35
C LYS A 151 4.68 14.44 3.16
N LEU A 152 5.11 14.02 4.35
CA LEU A 152 6.05 14.76 5.20
C LEU A 152 7.39 15.00 4.52
N LEU A 153 7.86 14.03 3.74
CA LEU A 153 9.17 14.00 3.10
C LEU A 153 9.14 14.51 1.64
N LYS A 154 8.02 15.09 1.19
CA LYS A 154 7.83 15.65 -0.16
C LYS A 154 8.01 14.60 -1.28
N ARG A 155 7.51 13.39 -1.07
CA ARG A 155 7.38 12.37 -2.11
C ARG A 155 5.92 12.30 -2.56
N LYS A 156 5.69 11.95 -3.82
CA LYS A 156 4.36 11.56 -4.32
C LYS A 156 4.05 10.18 -3.78
N GLY A 157 2.83 9.95 -3.30
CA GLY A 157 2.42 8.67 -2.73
C GLY A 157 1.24 8.06 -3.47
N ILE A 158 1.29 6.75 -3.71
CA ILE A 158 0.13 5.94 -4.07
C ILE A 158 -0.02 4.86 -3.01
N GLY A 159 -1.21 4.74 -2.43
CA GLY A 159 -1.58 3.68 -1.50
C GLY A 159 -2.74 2.85 -2.02
N VAL A 160 -2.60 1.53 -1.93
CA VAL A 160 -3.63 0.57 -2.34
C VAL A 160 -3.98 -0.31 -1.14
N ASP A 161 -5.24 -0.59 -0.95
CA ASP A 161 -5.72 -1.59 -0.01
C ASP A 161 -7.04 -2.17 -0.50
N ILE A 162 -7.26 -3.46 -0.29
CA ILE A 162 -8.50 -4.12 -0.68
C ILE A 162 -9.64 -3.84 0.32
N ASN A 163 -9.31 -3.37 1.52
CA ASN A 163 -10.25 -3.11 2.60
C ASN A 163 -10.71 -1.64 2.60
N PRO A 164 -11.98 -1.35 2.27
CA PRO A 164 -12.52 0.01 2.27
C PRO A 164 -12.36 0.75 3.61
N LYS A 165 -12.43 0.02 4.74
CA LYS A 165 -12.24 0.61 6.08
C LYS A 165 -10.80 1.10 6.27
N ALA A 166 -9.81 0.36 5.75
CA ALA A 166 -8.42 0.79 5.76
C ALA A 166 -8.22 2.05 4.92
N ILE A 167 -8.83 2.09 3.72
CA ILE A 167 -8.81 3.25 2.83
C ILE A 167 -9.37 4.50 3.50
N GLU A 168 -10.49 4.40 4.20
CA GLU A 168 -11.08 5.52 4.93
C GLU A 168 -10.14 6.05 6.03
N ILE A 169 -9.53 5.14 6.80
CA ILE A 169 -8.56 5.49 7.85
C ILE A 169 -7.34 6.18 7.24
N ALA A 170 -6.79 5.63 6.15
CA ALA A 170 -5.63 6.19 5.46
C ALA A 170 -5.92 7.60 4.92
N LYS A 171 -7.08 7.80 4.24
CA LYS A 171 -7.55 9.10 3.76
C LYS A 171 -7.65 10.12 4.91
N ASN A 172 -8.14 9.70 6.06
CA ASN A 172 -8.23 10.59 7.22
C ASN A 172 -6.84 10.92 7.77
N ASN A 173 -5.92 9.97 7.88
CA ASN A 173 -4.59 10.18 8.43
C ASN A 173 -3.69 11.08 7.57
N VAL A 174 -3.88 11.14 6.26
CA VAL A 174 -3.13 12.06 5.38
C VAL A 174 -3.76 13.44 5.24
N ARG A 175 -4.88 13.73 5.93
CA ARG A 175 -5.65 14.96 5.85
C ARG A 175 -5.04 16.09 6.69
N PHE A 176 -3.77 16.32 6.56
CA PHE A 176 -3.09 17.50 7.11
C PHE A 176 -2.46 18.32 5.98
N LYS A 177 -2.11 19.57 6.25
CA LYS A 177 -1.41 20.46 5.32
C LYS A 177 -0.11 20.93 5.93
N LYS A 178 0.98 20.76 5.19
CA LYS A 178 2.30 21.31 5.41
C LYS A 178 2.71 21.99 4.10
N ASN A 179 3.60 22.93 4.09
CA ASN A 179 3.98 23.66 2.88
C ASN A 179 4.70 22.76 1.86
N ASN A 180 4.31 22.86 0.58
CA ASN A 180 4.95 22.17 -0.55
C ASN A 180 4.93 20.63 -0.46
N GLU A 181 3.89 20.03 0.11
CA GLU A 181 3.67 18.58 0.08
C GLU A 181 2.78 18.14 -1.09
N TYR A 182 2.86 16.85 -1.41
CA TYR A 182 1.95 16.18 -2.33
C TYR A 182 0.84 15.47 -1.57
N ASP A 183 -0.41 15.67 -1.97
CA ASP A 183 -1.51 14.84 -1.46
C ASP A 183 -1.39 13.43 -2.10
N PRO A 184 -1.28 12.35 -1.30
CA PRO A 184 -1.15 11.01 -1.84
C PRO A 184 -2.48 10.53 -2.43
N LEU A 185 -2.39 9.70 -3.46
CA LEU A 185 -3.52 9.01 -4.06
C LEU A 185 -3.80 7.71 -3.31
N ILE A 186 -5.04 7.53 -2.83
CA ILE A 186 -5.43 6.35 -2.04
C ILE A 186 -6.60 5.66 -2.72
N ILE A 187 -6.43 4.36 -3.02
CA ILE A 187 -7.32 3.60 -3.88
C ILE A 187 -7.73 2.31 -3.20
N CYS A 188 -9.02 2.02 -3.22
CA CYS A 188 -9.52 0.69 -2.92
C CYS A 188 -9.24 -0.22 -4.12
N GLY A 189 -8.35 -1.21 -3.96
CA GLY A 189 -7.88 -2.05 -5.05
C GLY A 189 -7.12 -3.27 -4.58
N ASP A 190 -6.82 -4.16 -5.52
CA ASP A 190 -6.10 -5.40 -5.28
C ASP A 190 -4.61 -5.22 -5.59
N ALA A 191 -3.74 -5.50 -4.62
CA ALA A 191 -2.28 -5.43 -4.75
C ALA A 191 -1.70 -6.30 -5.89
N ARG A 192 -2.45 -7.32 -6.32
CA ARG A 192 -2.10 -8.26 -7.41
C ARG A 192 -2.45 -7.74 -8.79
N LYS A 193 -3.17 -6.60 -8.86
CA LYS A 193 -3.68 -6.03 -10.10
C LYS A 193 -3.59 -4.51 -10.04
N LEU A 194 -2.47 -3.98 -10.49
CA LEU A 194 -2.18 -2.54 -10.51
C LEU A 194 -2.24 -1.98 -11.95
N ASP A 195 -3.23 -2.43 -12.75
CA ASP A 195 -3.37 -2.06 -14.18
C ASP A 195 -3.48 -0.55 -14.41
N PHE A 196 -3.79 0.18 -13.36
CA PHE A 196 -3.88 1.64 -13.35
C PHE A 196 -2.54 2.36 -13.17
N ILE A 197 -1.45 1.63 -12.86
CA ILE A 197 -0.08 2.16 -12.80
C ILE A 197 0.67 1.65 -14.03
N ASP A 198 1.28 2.56 -14.78
CA ASP A 198 2.04 2.20 -15.97
C ASP A 198 3.31 1.41 -15.62
N ASN A 199 3.84 0.64 -16.59
CA ASN A 199 5.11 -0.04 -16.43
C ASN A 199 6.23 0.97 -16.18
N ASN A 200 7.10 0.68 -15.20
CA ASN A 200 8.24 1.55 -14.86
C ASN A 200 7.83 3.00 -14.50
N GLU A 201 6.72 3.17 -13.78
CA GLU A 201 6.26 4.50 -13.31
C GLU A 201 6.73 4.81 -11.88
N VAL A 202 6.85 3.80 -11.01
CA VAL A 202 7.14 3.93 -9.59
C VAL A 202 8.65 4.02 -9.31
N ASP A 203 9.05 4.91 -8.41
CA ASP A 203 10.46 5.06 -8.01
C ASP A 203 10.83 4.22 -6.78
N LEU A 204 9.87 3.93 -5.90
CA LEU A 204 10.07 3.09 -4.73
C LEU A 204 8.77 2.33 -4.40
N VAL A 205 8.87 1.02 -4.21
CA VAL A 205 7.83 0.25 -3.51
C VAL A 205 8.25 0.10 -2.05
N CYS A 206 7.36 0.52 -1.13
CA CYS A 206 7.60 0.48 0.32
C CYS A 206 6.32 -0.02 0.99
N THR A 207 6.27 -1.32 1.33
CA THR A 207 5.02 -1.97 1.67
C THR A 207 5.13 -3.01 2.77
N HIS A 208 4.01 -3.26 3.47
CA HIS A 208 3.90 -4.20 4.58
C HIS A 208 2.69 -5.11 4.38
N PRO A 209 2.84 -6.25 3.69
CA PRO A 209 1.75 -7.19 3.44
C PRO A 209 1.26 -7.86 4.73
N PRO A 210 0.05 -8.44 4.75
CA PRO A 210 -0.39 -9.31 5.84
C PRO A 210 0.50 -10.56 5.91
N TYR A 211 0.50 -11.25 7.07
CA TYR A 211 1.25 -12.49 7.29
C TYR A 211 0.30 -13.69 7.20
N ALA A 212 -0.24 -13.96 6.02
CA ALA A 212 -1.29 -14.96 5.82
C ALA A 212 -2.42 -14.78 6.87
N ASN A 213 -2.99 -15.87 7.39
CA ASN A 213 -4.10 -15.83 8.35
C ASN A 213 -3.70 -15.58 9.82
N ILE A 214 -2.58 -14.91 10.07
CA ILE A 214 -2.14 -14.55 11.45
C ILE A 214 -3.03 -13.45 12.04
N ILE A 215 -3.34 -12.42 11.24
CA ILE A 215 -4.27 -11.35 11.59
C ILE A 215 -5.26 -11.22 10.44
N LYS A 216 -6.54 -11.42 10.72
CA LYS A 216 -7.60 -11.17 9.74
C LYS A 216 -7.91 -9.67 9.72
N TYR A 217 -7.82 -9.07 8.55
CA TYR A 217 -8.07 -7.63 8.35
C TYR A 217 -9.48 -7.33 7.84
N SER A 218 -10.20 -8.35 7.35
CA SER A 218 -11.59 -8.21 6.93
C SER A 218 -12.45 -9.41 7.34
N ASP A 219 -13.77 -9.23 7.24
CA ASP A 219 -14.78 -10.25 7.54
C ASP A 219 -15.21 -11.03 6.28
N GLY A 220 -14.26 -11.29 5.35
CA GLY A 220 -14.53 -12.09 4.15
C GLY A 220 -14.51 -11.31 2.84
N ILE A 221 -13.74 -10.21 2.76
CA ILE A 221 -13.54 -9.51 1.47
C ILE A 221 -12.84 -10.46 0.50
N LYS A 222 -13.45 -10.68 -0.65
CA LYS A 222 -12.87 -11.53 -1.70
C LYS A 222 -11.54 -10.95 -2.16
N GLY A 223 -10.48 -11.76 -2.08
CA GLY A 223 -9.13 -11.36 -2.47
C GLY A 223 -8.27 -10.84 -1.31
N ASP A 224 -8.80 -10.72 -0.09
CA ASP A 224 -8.02 -10.38 1.09
C ASP A 224 -7.04 -11.50 1.43
N LEU A 225 -5.75 -11.22 1.27
CA LEU A 225 -4.66 -12.18 1.51
C LEU A 225 -4.55 -12.57 2.98
N SER A 226 -5.10 -11.78 3.90
CA SER A 226 -5.13 -12.10 5.33
C SER A 226 -6.10 -13.24 5.71
N LEU A 227 -6.88 -13.73 4.76
CA LEU A 227 -7.81 -14.82 4.96
C LEU A 227 -7.26 -16.17 4.47
N LEU A 228 -6.17 -16.15 3.70
CA LEU A 228 -5.58 -17.31 3.05
C LEU A 228 -4.71 -18.12 4.00
N ASP A 229 -4.61 -19.42 3.78
CA ASP A 229 -3.58 -20.21 4.42
C ASP A 229 -2.17 -19.86 3.88
N ILE A 230 -1.13 -20.44 4.44
CA ILE A 230 0.24 -20.03 4.12
C ILE A 230 0.61 -20.36 2.67
N ASP A 231 0.19 -21.49 2.15
CA ASP A 231 0.58 -21.90 0.80
C ASP A 231 -0.22 -21.12 -0.26
N GLU A 232 -1.52 -20.93 -0.07
CA GLU A 232 -2.35 -20.06 -0.89
C GLU A 232 -1.83 -18.60 -0.85
N PHE A 233 -1.46 -18.11 0.33
CA PHE A 233 -0.90 -16.78 0.50
C PHE A 233 0.40 -16.58 -0.31
N LEU A 234 1.29 -17.57 -0.32
CA LEU A 234 2.55 -17.47 -1.06
C LEU A 234 2.35 -17.43 -2.58
N GLU A 235 1.42 -18.23 -3.11
CA GLU A 235 1.06 -18.14 -4.53
C GLU A 235 0.54 -16.73 -4.90
N GLU A 236 -0.27 -16.15 -4.03
CA GLU A 236 -0.81 -14.81 -4.27
C GLU A 236 0.25 -13.70 -4.06
N ILE A 237 1.18 -13.85 -3.12
CA ILE A 237 2.32 -12.93 -2.95
C ILE A 237 3.23 -12.93 -4.18
N LYS A 238 3.35 -14.05 -4.87
CA LYS A 238 4.06 -14.11 -6.16
C LYS A 238 3.43 -13.17 -7.21
N ASN A 239 2.09 -13.07 -7.24
CA ASN A 239 1.40 -12.13 -8.12
C ASN A 239 1.59 -10.68 -7.69
N VAL A 240 1.61 -10.40 -6.38
CA VAL A 240 1.98 -9.08 -5.83
C VAL A 240 3.40 -8.68 -6.24
N ALA A 241 4.36 -9.61 -6.17
CA ALA A 241 5.75 -9.37 -6.58
C ALA A 241 5.88 -9.08 -8.07
N LYS A 242 5.11 -9.78 -8.94
CA LYS A 242 5.07 -9.52 -10.39
C LYS A 242 4.54 -8.11 -10.71
N GLU A 243 3.51 -7.65 -10.01
CA GLU A 243 3.01 -6.29 -10.18
C GLU A 243 4.02 -5.26 -9.63
N ALA A 244 4.62 -5.52 -8.46
CA ALA A 244 5.66 -4.65 -7.91
C ALA A 244 6.83 -4.44 -8.90
N ILE A 245 7.35 -5.52 -9.50
CA ILE A 245 8.45 -5.41 -10.47
C ILE A 245 8.00 -4.77 -11.79
N ARG A 246 6.75 -5.01 -12.22
CA ARG A 246 6.21 -4.40 -13.45
C ARG A 246 6.18 -2.87 -13.33
N VAL A 247 5.62 -2.35 -12.23
CA VAL A 247 5.42 -0.90 -12.05
C VAL A 247 6.67 -0.16 -11.61
N LEU A 248 7.64 -0.85 -10.99
CA LEU A 248 8.88 -0.24 -10.50
C LEU A 248 9.81 0.09 -11.67
N LYS A 249 10.45 1.26 -11.65
CA LYS A 249 11.49 1.66 -12.62
C LYS A 249 12.74 0.79 -12.49
N LYS A 250 13.45 0.57 -13.59
CA LYS A 250 14.76 -0.10 -13.58
C LYS A 250 15.75 0.61 -12.66
N GLY A 251 16.55 -0.16 -11.95
CA GLY A 251 17.55 0.33 -11.00
C GLY A 251 17.00 0.79 -9.65
N LYS A 252 15.66 0.87 -9.49
CA LYS A 252 14.98 1.30 -8.28
C LYS A 252 14.67 0.13 -7.33
N TYR A 253 14.11 0.41 -6.17
CA TYR A 253 14.03 -0.50 -5.03
C TYR A 253 12.59 -0.85 -4.65
N CYS A 254 12.41 -2.10 -4.21
CA CYS A 254 11.21 -2.58 -3.55
C CYS A 254 11.60 -3.06 -2.14
N VAL A 255 10.93 -2.54 -1.12
CA VAL A 255 11.20 -2.89 0.28
C VAL A 255 9.92 -3.42 0.92
N ILE A 256 10.02 -4.61 1.51
CA ILE A 256 8.92 -5.26 2.22
C ILE A 256 9.31 -5.57 3.65
N LEU A 257 8.38 -5.36 4.59
CA LEU A 257 8.46 -5.90 5.94
C LEU A 257 7.65 -7.20 6.00
N ILE A 258 8.23 -8.26 6.56
CA ILE A 258 7.54 -9.54 6.76
C ILE A 258 8.15 -10.27 7.97
N GLY A 259 7.31 -10.96 8.74
CA GLY A 259 7.74 -11.76 9.88
C GLY A 259 7.48 -13.25 9.68
N ASP A 260 8.15 -14.06 10.48
CA ASP A 260 7.89 -15.49 10.56
C ASP A 260 6.70 -15.79 11.48
N THR A 261 6.18 -16.99 11.37
CA THR A 261 5.12 -17.48 12.24
C THR A 261 5.48 -18.84 12.85
N ARG A 262 4.65 -19.31 13.77
CA ARG A 262 4.81 -20.59 14.42
C ARG A 262 3.53 -21.42 14.34
N ARG A 263 3.65 -22.68 13.92
CA ARG A 263 2.55 -23.64 13.93
C ARG A 263 3.04 -24.95 14.58
N HIS A 264 2.22 -25.55 15.40
CA HIS A 264 2.55 -26.82 16.08
C HIS A 264 3.93 -26.81 16.75
N LYS A 265 4.31 -25.72 17.41
CA LYS A 265 5.60 -25.47 18.08
C LYS A 265 6.81 -25.32 17.12
N HIS A 266 6.66 -25.49 15.81
CA HIS A 266 7.72 -25.31 14.81
C HIS A 266 7.63 -23.94 14.16
N ILE A 267 8.80 -23.37 13.83
CA ILE A 267 8.89 -22.13 13.05
C ILE A 267 8.47 -22.41 11.61
N ILE A 268 7.69 -21.50 11.04
CA ILE A 268 7.43 -21.44 9.62
C ILE A 268 8.19 -20.21 9.10
N PRO A 269 9.22 -20.40 8.28
CA PRO A 269 10.07 -19.31 7.80
C PRO A 269 9.36 -18.53 6.69
N LEU A 270 8.25 -17.89 7.04
CA LEU A 270 7.37 -17.19 6.09
C LEU A 270 8.13 -16.04 5.42
N GLY A 271 8.98 -15.33 6.17
CA GLY A 271 9.79 -14.25 5.65
C GLY A 271 10.68 -14.70 4.49
N PHE A 272 11.42 -15.80 4.66
CA PHE A 272 12.28 -16.33 3.61
C PHE A 272 11.49 -16.87 2.41
N ARG A 273 10.37 -17.54 2.64
CA ARG A 273 9.50 -18.01 1.55
C ARG A 273 8.94 -16.83 0.73
N VAL A 274 8.55 -15.74 1.38
CA VAL A 274 8.13 -14.51 0.68
C VAL A 274 9.30 -13.89 -0.08
N MET A 275 10.51 -13.85 0.51
CA MET A 275 11.72 -13.41 -0.18
C MET A 275 11.93 -14.18 -1.49
N ASP A 276 11.80 -15.52 -1.46
CA ASP A 276 11.94 -16.37 -2.65
C ASP A 276 10.92 -16.01 -3.74
N MET A 277 9.66 -15.66 -3.38
CA MET A 277 8.64 -15.24 -4.36
C MET A 277 9.05 -13.95 -5.09
N PHE A 278 9.69 -13.02 -4.39
CA PHE A 278 10.21 -11.80 -5.01
C PHE A 278 11.43 -12.07 -5.89
N LEU A 279 12.32 -12.97 -5.49
CA LEU A 279 13.46 -13.41 -6.33
C LEU A 279 12.97 -14.11 -7.61
N GLU A 280 11.98 -14.99 -7.51
CA GLU A 280 11.35 -15.65 -8.65
C GLU A 280 10.66 -14.68 -9.60
N ALA A 281 10.13 -13.56 -9.09
CA ALA A 281 9.54 -12.50 -9.92
C ALA A 281 10.59 -11.70 -10.70
N GLY A 282 11.90 -11.89 -10.42
CA GLY A 282 13.02 -11.26 -11.13
C GLY A 282 13.70 -10.11 -10.38
N PHE A 283 13.40 -9.91 -9.12
CA PHE A 283 14.13 -8.99 -8.26
C PHE A 283 15.50 -9.58 -7.87
N VAL A 284 16.44 -8.70 -7.52
CA VAL A 284 17.70 -9.08 -6.89
C VAL A 284 17.70 -8.57 -5.45
N LEU A 285 17.98 -9.46 -4.49
CA LEU A 285 18.09 -9.08 -3.08
C LEU A 285 19.34 -8.20 -2.89
N LYS A 286 19.14 -7.02 -2.31
CA LYS A 286 20.21 -6.08 -1.99
C LYS A 286 20.59 -6.13 -0.52
N GLU A 287 19.61 -6.08 0.38
CA GLU A 287 19.83 -6.07 1.83
C GLU A 287 18.80 -6.96 2.52
N THR A 288 19.22 -7.54 3.64
CA THR A 288 18.34 -8.16 4.63
C THR A 288 18.55 -7.42 5.95
N ILE A 289 17.48 -6.85 6.48
CA ILE A 289 17.50 -6.08 7.73
C ILE A 289 16.67 -6.82 8.77
N ILE A 290 17.21 -7.02 9.95
CA ILE A 290 16.50 -7.54 11.12
C ILE A 290 15.90 -6.37 11.88
N LYS A 291 14.58 -6.33 11.98
CA LYS A 291 13.87 -5.33 12.77
C LYS A 291 13.40 -5.96 14.08
N GLU A 292 13.92 -5.48 15.20
CA GLU A 292 13.53 -5.95 16.53
C GLU A 292 12.08 -5.60 16.85
N GLN A 293 11.34 -6.55 17.40
CA GLN A 293 10.00 -6.32 17.91
C GLN A 293 10.02 -5.89 19.36
N HIS A 294 9.35 -4.79 19.67
CA HIS A 294 9.20 -4.27 21.02
C HIS A 294 7.73 -4.30 21.47
N ASN A 295 7.51 -4.32 22.78
CA ASN A 295 6.20 -4.15 23.41
C ASN A 295 5.12 -5.13 22.92
N CYS A 296 5.50 -6.37 22.53
CA CYS A 296 4.55 -7.39 22.12
C CYS A 296 3.67 -7.82 23.30
N LYS A 297 2.38 -7.49 23.24
CA LYS A 297 1.40 -7.76 24.31
C LYS A 297 1.32 -9.23 24.74
N SER A 298 1.62 -10.16 23.84
CA SER A 298 1.58 -11.60 24.09
C SER A 298 2.84 -12.18 24.72
N THR A 299 3.94 -11.43 24.78
CA THR A 299 5.24 -11.93 25.27
C THR A 299 5.14 -12.47 26.69
N GLY A 300 4.53 -11.73 27.62
CA GLY A 300 4.37 -12.17 29.00
C GLY A 300 3.56 -13.46 29.13
N PHE A 301 2.48 -13.60 28.35
CA PHE A 301 1.64 -14.80 28.35
C PHE A 301 2.38 -16.04 27.83
N TRP A 302 3.21 -15.86 26.78
CA TRP A 302 3.92 -16.97 26.14
C TRP A 302 5.27 -17.29 26.79
N TYR A 303 5.83 -16.40 27.61
CA TYR A 303 7.16 -16.56 28.19
C TYR A 303 7.33 -17.89 28.94
N LYS A 304 6.45 -18.15 29.94
CA LYS A 304 6.49 -19.40 30.72
C LYS A 304 6.32 -20.63 29.82
N ARG A 305 5.35 -20.58 28.89
CA ARG A 305 5.07 -21.68 27.96
C ARG A 305 6.22 -21.94 26.99
N SER A 306 6.97 -20.92 26.61
CA SER A 306 8.14 -21.10 25.73
C SER A 306 9.23 -21.92 26.41
N ILE A 307 9.46 -21.69 27.69
CA ILE A 307 10.41 -22.47 28.50
C ILE A 307 9.90 -23.90 28.70
N GLU A 308 8.66 -24.05 29.15
CA GLU A 308 8.02 -25.37 29.40
C GLU A 308 7.97 -26.25 28.13
N ASN A 309 7.81 -25.67 26.97
CA ASN A 309 7.67 -26.38 25.71
C ASN A 309 8.90 -26.24 24.78
N ASN A 310 10.00 -25.72 25.28
CA ASN A 310 11.28 -25.61 24.62
C ASN A 310 11.21 -24.96 23.22
N PHE A 311 10.65 -23.75 23.14
CA PHE A 311 10.68 -22.95 21.91
C PHE A 311 11.02 -21.48 22.24
N LEU A 312 11.61 -20.79 21.28
CA LEU A 312 11.95 -19.37 21.43
C LEU A 312 10.80 -18.49 20.92
N LEU A 313 10.55 -17.37 21.60
CA LEU A 313 9.62 -16.34 21.11
C LEU A 313 10.23 -15.62 19.92
N ILE A 314 9.45 -15.43 18.86
CA ILE A 314 9.88 -14.64 17.71
C ILE A 314 9.89 -13.17 18.14
N ALA A 315 11.05 -12.54 18.10
CA ALA A 315 11.27 -11.17 18.57
C ALA A 315 11.80 -10.24 17.46
N HIS A 316 11.61 -10.64 16.21
CA HIS A 316 12.07 -9.87 15.05
C HIS A 316 11.16 -10.08 13.83
N GLU A 317 11.32 -9.17 12.90
CA GLU A 317 10.78 -9.22 11.54
C GLU A 317 11.92 -8.94 10.57
N TYR A 318 11.71 -9.23 9.30
CA TYR A 318 12.68 -8.96 8.24
C TYR A 318 12.21 -7.79 7.38
N LEU A 319 13.12 -6.89 7.05
CA LEU A 319 12.99 -5.98 5.94
C LEU A 319 13.87 -6.48 4.81
N PHE A 320 13.28 -6.92 3.73
CA PHE A 320 14.01 -7.27 2.52
C PHE A 320 14.02 -6.10 1.56
N VAL A 321 15.20 -5.69 1.16
CA VAL A 321 15.40 -4.65 0.16
C VAL A 321 15.78 -5.31 -1.14
N PHE A 322 14.91 -5.21 -2.12
CA PHE A 322 15.13 -5.72 -3.46
C PHE A 322 15.44 -4.60 -4.45
N ARG A 323 16.12 -4.94 -5.53
CA ARG A 323 16.40 -4.04 -6.65
C ARG A 323 15.89 -4.64 -7.94
N LYS A 324 15.21 -3.84 -8.77
CA LYS A 324 14.91 -4.19 -10.17
C LYS A 324 16.13 -3.89 -11.04
N GLN A 325 16.59 -4.87 -11.81
CA GLN A 325 17.70 -4.72 -12.77
C GLN A 325 17.24 -4.15 -14.12
#